data_301257b18ccaf19e96daaf13c73351a1
#
_entry.id   301257b18ccaf19e96daaf13c73351a1
#
_cell.length_a   1.000
_cell.length_b   1.000
_cell.length_c   1.000
_cell.angle_alpha   90.00
_cell.angle_beta   90.00
_cell.angle_gamma   90.00
#
_symmetry.space_group_name_H-M   'P 1'
#
loop_
_entity.id
_entity.type
_entity.pdbx_description
1 polymer ?
#
loop_
_entity_poly.entity_id
_entity_poly.type
_entity_poly.pdbx_seq_one_letter_code
_entity_poly.pdbx_strand_id
1 'polypeptide(L)'
;MQLAEVKALSDQLREVIAAGPGKNDLALQEAMGIVSMLQQAAPWNGPRDKLVTIRGWLGIWFSQRLWRQYGDDGEICRQSLFNDILVVESYWERRTAPA
;
A
#
# COMPACT_ATOMS: atom_id res chain seq x y z
N MET A 1 11.50 8.34 9.57
CA MET A 1 10.28 7.63 10.04
C MET A 1 10.69 6.32 10.68
N GLN A 2 10.15 6.04 11.84
CA GLN A 2 10.43 4.83 12.58
C GLN A 2 9.57 3.66 12.08
N LEU A 3 10.03 2.44 12.31
CA LEU A 3 9.30 1.24 11.90
C LEU A 3 7.85 1.22 12.42
N ALA A 4 7.63 1.65 13.66
CA ALA A 4 6.28 1.70 14.23
C ALA A 4 5.35 2.62 13.45
N GLU A 5 5.86 3.76 12.98
CA GLU A 5 5.10 4.69 12.13
C GLU A 5 4.80 4.08 10.76
N VAL A 6 5.78 3.40 10.17
CA VAL A 6 5.61 2.70 8.89
C VAL A 6 4.52 1.64 9.02
N LYS A 7 4.54 0.85 10.09
CA LYS A 7 3.53 -0.18 10.33
C LYS A 7 2.13 0.42 10.52
N ALA A 8 2.03 1.53 11.25
CA ALA A 8 0.75 2.21 11.46
C ALA A 8 0.17 2.72 10.14
N LEU A 9 0.99 3.35 9.30
CA LEU A 9 0.55 3.81 7.98
C LEU A 9 0.19 2.64 7.06
N SER A 10 0.98 1.57 7.10
CA SER A 10 0.71 0.36 6.32
C SER A 10 -0.62 -0.28 6.72
N ASP A 11 -0.93 -0.32 8.01
CA ASP A 11 -2.21 -0.84 8.50
C ASP A 11 -3.38 0.02 8.04
N GLN A 12 -3.23 1.35 8.08
CA GLN A 12 -4.24 2.26 7.53
C GLN A 12 -4.46 2.01 6.04
N LEU A 13 -3.38 1.80 5.29
CA LEU A 13 -3.47 1.51 3.86
C LEU A 13 -4.22 0.19 3.62
N ARG A 14 -3.93 -0.84 4.39
CA ARG A 14 -4.64 -2.12 4.30
C ARG A 14 -6.14 -1.95 4.57
N GLU A 15 -6.50 -1.15 5.57
CA GLU A 15 -7.91 -0.89 5.89
C GLU A 15 -8.63 -0.18 4.75
N VAL A 16 -8.00 0.82 4.14
CA VAL A 16 -8.57 1.55 3.01
C VAL A 16 -8.79 0.61 1.82
N ILE A 17 -7.80 -0.25 1.52
CA ILE A 17 -7.89 -1.22 0.43
C ILE A 17 -9.03 -2.21 0.70
N ALA A 18 -9.09 -2.76 1.90
CA ALA A 18 -10.09 -3.77 2.26
C ALA A 18 -11.51 -3.21 2.26
N ALA A 19 -11.69 -1.97 2.71
CA ALA A 19 -13.00 -1.32 2.76
C ALA A 19 -13.53 -0.91 1.38
N GLY A 20 -12.63 -0.73 0.40
CA GLY A 20 -13.01 -0.16 -0.90
C GLY A 20 -13.38 1.31 -0.76
N PRO A 21 -13.95 1.94 -1.81
CA PRO A 21 -14.22 3.37 -1.81
C PRO A 21 -15.43 3.80 -0.96
N GLY A 22 -16.19 2.87 -0.42
CA GLY A 22 -17.36 3.22 0.39
C GLY A 22 -18.38 4.05 -0.40
N LYS A 23 -18.89 5.13 0.22
CA LYS A 23 -19.90 6.00 -0.39
C LYS A 23 -19.31 7.21 -1.12
N ASN A 24 -18.00 7.39 -1.07
CA ASN A 24 -17.33 8.52 -1.73
C ASN A 24 -16.02 8.05 -2.35
N ASP A 25 -15.48 8.84 -3.27
CA ASP A 25 -14.28 8.49 -4.01
C ASP A 25 -12.98 8.95 -3.32
N LEU A 26 -13.04 9.28 -2.04
CA LEU A 26 -11.89 9.78 -1.29
C LEU A 26 -10.91 8.66 -0.90
N ALA A 27 -11.34 7.40 -0.97
CA ALA A 27 -10.49 6.27 -0.58
C ALA A 27 -9.20 6.19 -1.40
N LEU A 28 -9.27 6.41 -2.72
CA LEU A 28 -8.08 6.43 -3.55
C LEU A 28 -7.13 7.56 -3.15
N GLN A 29 -7.67 8.76 -2.90
CA GLN A 29 -6.87 9.91 -2.46
C GLN A 29 -6.20 9.64 -1.12
N GLU A 30 -6.93 9.05 -0.19
CA GLU A 30 -6.40 8.67 1.13
C GLU A 30 -5.27 7.67 0.99
N ALA A 31 -5.47 6.61 0.18
CA ALA A 31 -4.45 5.60 -0.07
C ALA A 31 -3.21 6.21 -0.72
N MET A 32 -3.38 7.07 -1.73
CA MET A 32 -2.27 7.74 -2.40
C MET A 32 -1.51 8.68 -1.46
N GLY A 33 -2.22 9.34 -0.54
CA GLY A 33 -1.61 10.17 0.49
C GLY A 33 -0.70 9.36 1.41
N ILE A 34 -1.16 8.19 1.87
CA ILE A 34 -0.36 7.29 2.69
C ILE A 34 0.89 6.85 1.94
N VAL A 35 0.74 6.42 0.69
CA VAL A 35 1.89 5.98 -0.14
C VAL A 35 2.88 7.12 -0.32
N SER A 36 2.42 8.34 -0.56
CA SER A 36 3.30 9.51 -0.70
C SER A 36 4.10 9.79 0.56
N MET A 37 3.47 9.67 1.73
CA MET A 37 4.17 9.83 3.01
C MET A 37 5.27 8.78 3.18
N LEU A 38 4.99 7.54 2.84
CA LEU A 38 5.97 6.46 2.91
C LEU A 38 7.11 6.66 1.90
N GLN A 39 6.80 7.14 0.69
CA GLN A 39 7.83 7.43 -0.31
C GLN A 39 8.77 8.55 0.13
N GLN A 40 8.23 9.59 0.71
CA GLN A 40 9.05 10.71 1.23
C GLN A 40 9.94 10.27 2.39
N ALA A 41 9.46 9.35 3.20
CA ALA A 41 10.20 8.83 4.34
C ALA A 41 11.26 7.80 3.95
N ALA A 42 11.13 7.15 2.79
CA ALA A 42 12.02 6.08 2.35
C ALA A 42 13.36 6.66 1.88
N PRO A 43 14.47 6.41 2.59
CA PRO A 43 15.76 7.00 2.24
C PRO A 43 16.51 6.24 1.15
N TRP A 44 16.00 5.12 0.66
CA TRP A 44 16.67 4.28 -0.32
C TRP A 44 15.69 3.74 -1.37
N ASN A 45 16.24 3.23 -2.47
CA ASN A 45 15.46 2.93 -3.68
C ASN A 45 14.54 1.72 -3.56
N GLY A 46 14.95 0.68 -2.81
CA GLY A 46 14.15 -0.53 -2.70
C GLY A 46 12.69 -0.28 -2.33
N PRO A 47 12.41 0.32 -1.15
CA PRO A 47 11.03 0.60 -0.78
C PRO A 47 10.39 1.68 -1.65
N ARG A 48 11.15 2.66 -2.16
CA ARG A 48 10.60 3.67 -3.08
C ARG A 48 10.04 3.04 -4.34
N ASP A 49 10.80 2.13 -4.95
CA ASP A 49 10.39 1.45 -6.17
C ASP A 49 9.16 0.57 -5.93
N LYS A 50 9.13 -0.11 -4.79
CA LYS A 50 7.98 -0.93 -4.42
C LYS A 50 6.72 -0.07 -4.20
N LEU A 51 6.88 1.11 -3.61
CA LEU A 51 5.77 2.05 -3.42
C LEU A 51 5.23 2.60 -4.74
N VAL A 52 6.09 2.80 -5.74
CA VAL A 52 5.64 3.15 -7.10
C VAL A 52 4.75 2.03 -7.66
N THR A 53 5.15 0.78 -7.49
CA THR A 53 4.34 -0.38 -7.89
C THR A 53 2.99 -0.41 -7.17
N ILE A 54 2.98 -0.15 -5.86
CA ILE A 54 1.75 -0.08 -5.07
C ILE A 54 0.82 1.02 -5.63
N ARG A 55 1.34 2.18 -5.96
CA ARG A 55 0.53 3.27 -6.56
C ARG A 55 -0.15 2.82 -7.84
N GLY A 56 0.57 2.10 -8.70
CA GLY A 56 0.01 1.55 -9.93
C GLY A 56 -1.14 0.59 -9.65
N TRP A 57 -0.95 -0.34 -8.72
CA TRP A 57 -2.00 -1.29 -8.32
C TRP A 57 -3.20 -0.62 -7.66
N LEU A 58 -2.98 0.43 -6.85
CA LEU A 58 -4.08 1.20 -6.26
C LEU A 58 -4.95 1.85 -7.33
N GLY A 59 -4.32 2.43 -8.34
CA GLY A 59 -5.04 3.00 -9.48
C GLY A 59 -5.93 1.97 -10.16
N ILE A 60 -5.40 0.78 -10.43
CA ILE A 60 -6.15 -0.31 -11.04
C ILE A 60 -7.28 -0.78 -10.12
N TRP A 61 -6.97 -1.00 -8.84
CA TRP A 61 -7.92 -1.47 -7.85
C TRP A 61 -9.17 -0.59 -7.75
N PHE A 62 -8.97 0.72 -7.66
CA PHE A 62 -10.08 1.67 -7.51
C PHE A 62 -10.72 2.07 -8.84
N SER A 63 -9.93 2.32 -9.89
CA SER A 63 -10.44 2.77 -11.19
C SER A 63 -11.24 1.69 -11.90
N GLN A 64 -10.76 0.45 -11.87
CA GLN A 64 -11.43 -0.68 -12.49
C GLN A 64 -12.42 -1.36 -11.55
N ARG A 65 -12.61 -0.81 -10.35
CA ARG A 65 -13.55 -1.32 -9.35
C ARG A 65 -13.34 -2.80 -9.04
N LEU A 66 -12.08 -3.25 -9.01
CA LEU A 66 -11.76 -4.65 -8.74
C LEU A 66 -12.21 -5.10 -7.35
N TRP A 67 -12.35 -4.15 -6.43
CA TRP A 67 -12.88 -4.40 -5.10
C TRP A 67 -14.33 -4.91 -5.11
N ARG A 68 -15.07 -4.73 -6.22
CA ARG A 68 -16.43 -5.26 -6.41
C ARG A 68 -16.44 -6.62 -7.08
N GLN A 69 -15.34 -7.05 -7.66
CA GLN A 69 -15.30 -8.26 -8.45
C GLN A 69 -14.98 -9.45 -7.55
N TYR A 70 -15.88 -10.42 -7.54
CA TYR A 70 -15.68 -11.70 -6.87
C TYR A 70 -15.01 -12.67 -7.85
N GLY A 71 -13.97 -12.21 -8.53
CA GLY A 71 -13.27 -13.01 -9.51
C GLY A 71 -11.76 -13.01 -9.26
N ASP A 72 -11.05 -13.79 -10.07
CA ASP A 72 -9.61 -14.00 -9.91
C ASP A 72 -8.82 -12.70 -10.03
N ASP A 73 -9.22 -11.79 -10.92
CA ASP A 73 -8.51 -10.53 -11.14
C ASP A 73 -8.53 -9.63 -9.89
N GLY A 74 -9.68 -9.53 -9.24
CA GLY A 74 -9.80 -8.76 -8.00
C GLY A 74 -8.95 -9.35 -6.89
N GLU A 75 -8.97 -10.67 -6.73
CA GLU A 75 -8.19 -11.35 -5.70
C GLU A 75 -6.68 -11.24 -5.96
N ILE A 76 -6.26 -11.38 -7.23
CA ILE A 76 -4.85 -11.22 -7.61
C ILE A 76 -4.37 -9.81 -7.30
N CYS A 77 -5.16 -8.79 -7.65
CA CYS A 77 -4.81 -7.39 -7.36
C CYS A 77 -4.68 -7.14 -5.85
N ARG A 78 -5.64 -7.62 -5.07
CA ARG A 78 -5.64 -7.50 -3.62
C ARG A 78 -4.41 -8.17 -3.00
N GLN A 79 -4.12 -9.39 -3.40
CA GLN A 79 -2.96 -10.13 -2.90
C GLN A 79 -1.65 -9.42 -3.25
N SER A 80 -1.55 -8.90 -4.48
CA SER A 80 -0.38 -8.14 -4.91
C SER A 80 -0.16 -6.90 -4.06
N LEU A 81 -1.24 -6.16 -3.77
CA LEU A 81 -1.17 -4.99 -2.90
C LEU A 81 -0.70 -5.35 -1.49
N PHE A 82 -1.31 -6.35 -0.87
CA PHE A 82 -0.94 -6.74 0.49
C PHE A 82 0.47 -7.30 0.56
N ASN A 83 0.89 -8.10 -0.42
CA ASN A 83 2.26 -8.61 -0.48
C ASN A 83 3.28 -7.48 -0.65
N ASP A 84 3.00 -6.51 -1.50
CA ASP A 84 3.90 -5.39 -1.73
C ASP A 84 4.02 -4.50 -0.49
N ILE A 85 2.93 -4.33 0.27
CA ILE A 85 2.98 -3.61 1.54
C ILE A 85 3.89 -4.33 2.55
N LEU A 86 3.77 -5.67 2.64
CA LEU A 86 4.66 -6.47 3.49
C LEU A 86 6.12 -6.32 3.07
N VAL A 87 6.40 -6.28 1.77
CA VAL A 87 7.76 -6.07 1.26
C VAL A 87 8.29 -4.70 1.69
N VAL A 88 7.49 -3.65 1.60
CA VAL A 88 7.88 -2.32 2.06
C VAL A 88 8.23 -2.35 3.56
N GLU A 89 7.38 -2.94 4.38
CA GLU A 89 7.64 -3.07 5.82
C GLU A 89 8.95 -3.82 6.09
N SER A 90 9.23 -4.88 5.32
CA SER A 90 10.42 -5.70 5.49
C SER A 90 11.71 -4.93 5.23
N TYR A 91 11.70 -3.93 4.35
CA TYR A 91 12.86 -3.06 4.15
C TYR A 91 13.19 -2.28 5.42
N TRP A 92 12.20 -1.72 6.09
CA TRP A 92 12.41 -1.01 7.35
C TRP A 92 12.83 -1.96 8.47
N GLU A 93 12.23 -3.15 8.54
CA GLU A 93 12.59 -4.15 9.55
C GLU A 93 14.07 -4.55 9.43
N ARG A 94 14.54 -4.81 8.21
CA ARG A 94 15.93 -5.18 7.96
C ARG A 94 16.90 -4.06 8.33
N ARG A 95 16.51 -2.81 8.08
CA ARG A 95 17.37 -1.66 8.37
C ARG A 95 17.46 -1.36 9.86
N THR A 96 16.38 -1.64 10.62
CA THR A 96 16.32 -1.37 12.05
C THR A 96 16.75 -2.57 12.90
N ALA A 97 16.93 -3.75 12.28
CA ALA A 97 17.38 -4.92 12.99
C ALA A 97 18.81 -4.72 13.53
N PRO A 98 19.11 -5.16 14.76
CA PRO A 98 20.47 -5.12 15.27
C PRO A 98 21.39 -5.99 14.40
N ALA A 99 22.54 -5.45 14.13
CA ALA A 99 23.54 -6.13 13.31
C ALA A 99 24.06 -7.39 14.02
#